data_001687974e8a40e3a5cb0cddac06ed98
#
_entry.id   001687974e8a40e3a5cb0cddac06ed98
#
_cell.length_a   1.000
_cell.length_b   1.000
_cell.length_c   1.000
_cell.angle_alpha   90.00
_cell.angle_beta   90.00
_cell.angle_gamma   90.00
#
_symmetry.space_group_name_H-M   'P 1'
#
loop_
_entity.id
_entity.type
_entity.pdbx_description
1 polymer ?
#
loop_
_entity_poly.entity_id
_entity_poly.type
_entity_poly.pdbx_seq_one_letter_code
_entity_poly.pdbx_strand_id
1 'polypeptide(L)'
;MGKVRVTKNLSILLLLVCSLALNVLFILKRVRVFDDESSSSDELSWSRRPAREAERVAAISCSGHGRAFIDSSLVVDEEEEEEGPVCECNSCYAGSHCQNFLPSCPVNAKSGDPLFLEPFWMENAESSAMMVAGWHRMSYTFKDSGYMSKQLKARLRQMHAIVGNAVTEGRYIIFGSGSTQLINAAVHALSSHNSYSPSLVVPRIPYYSLYKQQTEFFQEVEYKFEDDASLWMNDSATNNLIEIVTSPNNPDGQLNHARLQHPNDKAIYDRFYYWSHFTAISSPADDDIMLFSLSKFIGHAGTRFGWAVVKDETVFTRMSRYLTLNTVGVSHESQLRALRLMKVIIQGKEEETMFDFGYKTMRNRWEKLNDIVSISKRFSLQNIEFQYCNFFHKIRAPSPAFAWLKCLRKEEKDCHAVLAAANIMGCRGSTYGAEDKFVRLSLVGTQDDFDHLLHQVKILISEEKPNRFDSDHIPCDLFSFL
;
A
#
# COMPACT_ATOMS: atom_id res chain seq x y z
N MET A 1 -8.25 86.92 -14.62
CA MET A 1 -7.51 85.69 -14.41
C MET A 1 -8.07 84.77 -13.29
N GLY A 2 -9.17 85.07 -12.63
CA GLY A 2 -9.73 84.26 -11.51
C GLY A 2 -10.64 83.07 -11.89
N LYS A 3 -11.38 83.17 -13.03
CA LYS A 3 -12.38 82.15 -13.41
C LYS A 3 -11.81 80.84 -13.92
N VAL A 4 -10.61 80.79 -14.50
CA VAL A 4 -10.00 79.54 -15.06
C VAL A 4 -9.37 78.65 -13.96
N ARG A 5 -8.97 79.19 -12.82
CA ARG A 5 -8.40 78.42 -11.66
C ARG A 5 -9.48 77.69 -10.85
N VAL A 6 -10.67 78.27 -10.72
CA VAL A 6 -11.78 77.68 -10.01
C VAL A 6 -12.35 76.49 -10.75
N THR A 7 -12.46 76.55 -12.10
CA THR A 7 -12.96 75.39 -12.89
C THR A 7 -12.00 74.22 -12.92
N LYS A 8 -10.68 74.41 -12.94
CA LYS A 8 -9.67 73.33 -12.86
C LYS A 8 -9.71 72.63 -11.52
N ASN A 9 -9.82 73.38 -10.41
CA ASN A 9 -9.88 72.78 -9.09
C ASN A 9 -11.20 72.00 -8.87
N LEU A 10 -12.30 72.42 -9.44
CA LEU A 10 -13.62 71.73 -9.38
C LEU A 10 -13.56 70.44 -10.20
N SER A 11 -12.90 70.42 -11.39
CA SER A 11 -12.74 69.20 -12.19
C SER A 11 -11.82 68.17 -11.52
N ILE A 12 -10.77 68.59 -10.82
CA ILE A 12 -9.86 67.71 -10.07
C ILE A 12 -10.59 67.12 -8.85
N LEU A 13 -11.41 67.94 -8.15
CA LEU A 13 -12.22 67.51 -7.03
C LEU A 13 -13.26 66.43 -7.47
N LEU A 14 -13.90 66.65 -8.63
CA LEU A 14 -14.86 65.71 -9.21
C LEU A 14 -14.22 64.38 -9.57
N LEU A 15 -13.02 64.39 -10.17
CA LEU A 15 -12.25 63.18 -10.50
C LEU A 15 -11.83 62.42 -9.25
N LEU A 16 -11.44 63.13 -8.18
CA LEU A 16 -11.09 62.50 -6.89
C LEU A 16 -12.31 61.86 -6.24
N VAL A 17 -13.46 62.53 -6.25
CA VAL A 17 -14.72 62.00 -5.71
C VAL A 17 -15.17 60.78 -6.54
N CYS A 18 -15.11 60.83 -7.86
CA CYS A 18 -15.41 59.65 -8.70
C CYS A 18 -14.47 58.47 -8.45
N SER A 19 -13.16 58.75 -8.33
CA SER A 19 -12.18 57.72 -7.99
C SER A 19 -12.43 57.10 -6.63
N LEU A 20 -12.76 57.92 -5.61
CA LEU A 20 -13.10 57.43 -4.27
C LEU A 20 -14.41 56.61 -4.30
N ALA A 21 -15.42 57.04 -5.02
CA ALA A 21 -16.68 56.33 -5.16
C ALA A 21 -16.49 54.98 -5.88
N LEU A 22 -15.64 54.91 -6.91
CA LEU A 22 -15.28 53.65 -7.58
C LEU A 22 -14.52 52.73 -6.68
N ASN A 23 -13.57 53.22 -5.89
CA ASN A 23 -12.86 52.40 -4.92
C ASN A 23 -13.79 51.85 -3.80
N VAL A 24 -14.70 52.70 -3.31
CA VAL A 24 -15.72 52.28 -2.33
C VAL A 24 -16.67 51.24 -2.93
N LEU A 25 -17.12 51.43 -4.19
CA LEU A 25 -17.91 50.43 -4.91
C LEU A 25 -17.17 49.12 -5.12
N PHE A 26 -15.86 49.16 -5.41
CA PHE A 26 -15.01 47.98 -5.52
C PHE A 26 -14.85 47.25 -4.15
N ILE A 27 -14.67 47.99 -3.08
CA ILE A 27 -14.59 47.44 -1.72
C ILE A 27 -15.94 46.84 -1.29
N LEU A 28 -17.05 47.56 -1.52
CA LEU A 28 -18.40 47.08 -1.26
C LEU A 28 -18.76 45.83 -2.08
N LYS A 29 -18.33 45.78 -3.33
CA LYS A 29 -18.49 44.60 -4.18
C LYS A 29 -17.66 43.42 -3.68
N ARG A 30 -16.47 43.69 -3.17
CA ARG A 30 -15.60 42.66 -2.54
C ARG A 30 -16.16 42.18 -1.21
N VAL A 31 -16.68 43.11 -0.38
CA VAL A 31 -17.35 42.78 0.89
C VAL A 31 -18.64 41.97 0.64
N ARG A 32 -19.47 42.36 -0.34
CA ARG A 32 -20.67 41.58 -0.71
C ARG A 32 -20.35 40.17 -1.22
N VAL A 33 -19.22 39.97 -1.91
CA VAL A 33 -18.78 38.63 -2.30
C VAL A 33 -18.36 37.80 -1.09
N PHE A 34 -17.95 38.44 0.01
CA PHE A 34 -17.67 37.75 1.30
C PHE A 34 -18.91 37.59 2.19
N ASP A 35 -19.90 38.50 2.10
CA ASP A 35 -21.15 38.42 2.89
C ASP A 35 -22.23 37.53 2.24
N ASP A 36 -22.20 37.30 0.92
CA ASP A 36 -23.06 36.32 0.24
C ASP A 36 -22.71 34.86 0.58
N GLU A 37 -21.54 34.62 1.19
CA GLU A 37 -21.21 33.31 1.76
C GLU A 37 -21.96 33.01 3.08
N SER A 38 -22.63 34.00 3.69
CA SER A 38 -23.26 33.80 5.00
C SER A 38 -24.80 33.71 4.97
N SER A 39 -25.47 33.83 3.81
CA SER A 39 -26.93 33.93 3.77
C SER A 39 -27.70 33.02 2.81
N SER A 40 -27.06 31.98 2.23
CA SER A 40 -27.83 30.91 1.59
C SER A 40 -27.46 29.55 2.19
N SER A 41 -28.28 29.12 3.12
CA SER A 41 -28.13 27.87 3.87
C SER A 41 -28.34 26.58 3.02
N ASP A 42 -28.51 26.67 1.70
CA ASP A 42 -28.84 25.51 0.87
C ASP A 42 -27.92 25.27 -0.35
N GLU A 43 -27.07 26.20 -0.76
CA GLU A 43 -26.05 25.87 -1.75
C GLU A 43 -24.77 25.40 -1.08
N LEU A 44 -24.54 24.10 -1.17
CA LEU A 44 -23.27 23.49 -0.77
C LEU A 44 -22.12 24.17 -1.48
N SER A 45 -21.13 24.66 -0.74
CA SER A 45 -19.85 25.04 -1.35
C SER A 45 -19.39 23.89 -2.24
N TRP A 46 -18.85 24.19 -3.41
CA TRP A 46 -18.47 23.14 -4.35
C TRP A 46 -17.38 22.20 -3.83
N SER A 47 -16.69 22.57 -2.76
CA SER A 47 -15.83 21.66 -2.00
C SER A 47 -16.62 20.60 -1.18
N ARG A 48 -17.87 20.88 -0.82
CA ARG A 48 -18.73 19.92 -0.09
C ARG A 48 -19.50 18.98 -1.03
N ARG A 49 -19.69 19.37 -2.31
CA ARG A 49 -20.36 18.47 -3.30
C ARG A 49 -19.60 17.17 -3.50
N PRO A 50 -18.29 17.14 -3.83
CA PRO A 50 -17.54 15.90 -3.96
C PRO A 50 -17.48 15.07 -2.67
N ALA A 51 -17.42 15.74 -1.52
CA ALA A 51 -17.43 15.04 -0.25
C ALA A 51 -18.72 14.25 -0.03
N ARG A 52 -19.88 14.89 -0.27
CA ARG A 52 -21.20 14.23 -0.18
C ARG A 52 -21.40 13.18 -1.28
N GLU A 53 -20.89 13.41 -2.48
CA GLU A 53 -20.94 12.42 -3.55
C GLU A 53 -20.14 11.18 -3.16
N ALA A 54 -18.93 11.34 -2.63
CA ALA A 54 -18.12 10.24 -2.14
C ALA A 54 -18.83 9.44 -1.02
N GLU A 55 -19.52 10.12 -0.09
CA GLU A 55 -20.34 9.44 0.93
C GLU A 55 -21.49 8.66 0.33
N ARG A 56 -22.20 9.24 -0.65
CA ARG A 56 -23.32 8.57 -1.32
C ARG A 56 -22.85 7.31 -2.07
N VAL A 57 -21.72 7.40 -2.79
CA VAL A 57 -21.13 6.27 -3.49
C VAL A 57 -20.68 5.20 -2.49
N ALA A 58 -20.00 5.59 -1.41
CA ALA A 58 -19.57 4.66 -0.35
C ALA A 58 -20.75 3.98 0.37
N ALA A 59 -21.92 4.62 0.44
CA ALA A 59 -23.13 4.08 1.05
C ALA A 59 -23.84 3.01 0.17
N ILE A 60 -23.46 2.85 -1.09
CA ILE A 60 -24.02 1.81 -1.96
C ILE A 60 -23.45 0.45 -1.52
N SER A 61 -24.32 -0.40 -1.01
CA SER A 61 -23.89 -1.63 -0.33
C SER A 61 -23.33 -2.70 -1.27
N CYS A 62 -23.70 -2.70 -2.55
CA CYS A 62 -23.39 -3.78 -3.50
C CYS A 62 -23.59 -5.18 -2.87
N SER A 63 -24.68 -5.36 -2.14
CA SER A 63 -25.04 -6.55 -1.33
C SER A 63 -23.98 -6.95 -0.28
N GLY A 64 -23.02 -6.08 0.04
CA GLY A 64 -21.89 -6.38 0.91
C GLY A 64 -20.72 -7.08 0.22
N HIS A 65 -20.85 -7.42 -1.06
CA HIS A 65 -19.92 -8.26 -1.82
C HIS A 65 -19.28 -7.53 -3.01
N GLY A 66 -19.12 -6.22 -2.91
CA GLY A 66 -18.51 -5.36 -3.93
C GLY A 66 -18.39 -3.93 -3.47
N ARG A 67 -17.96 -3.05 -4.39
CA ARG A 67 -17.84 -1.60 -4.19
C ARG A 67 -18.42 -0.88 -5.39
N ALA A 68 -19.06 0.26 -5.14
CA ALA A 68 -19.56 1.12 -6.22
C ALA A 68 -18.47 2.12 -6.65
N PHE A 69 -18.29 2.26 -7.96
CA PHE A 69 -17.36 3.20 -8.57
C PHE A 69 -18.09 4.04 -9.61
N ILE A 70 -17.67 5.33 -9.75
CA ILE A 70 -18.21 6.24 -10.77
C ILE A 70 -17.48 6.09 -12.12
N ASP A 71 -16.34 5.43 -12.13
CA ASP A 71 -15.47 5.18 -13.28
C ASP A 71 -15.30 3.67 -13.50
N SER A 72 -16.40 2.92 -13.36
CA SER A 72 -16.37 1.48 -13.50
C SER A 72 -15.76 1.04 -14.83
N SER A 73 -14.91 0.00 -14.76
CA SER A 73 -14.33 -0.64 -15.94
C SER A 73 -15.26 -1.62 -16.64
N LEU A 74 -16.45 -1.83 -16.10
CA LEU A 74 -17.46 -2.67 -16.76
C LEU A 74 -17.92 -1.95 -18.02
N VAL A 75 -17.67 -2.57 -19.18
CA VAL A 75 -18.11 -2.04 -20.48
C VAL A 75 -19.64 -2.04 -20.48
N VAL A 76 -20.20 -0.86 -20.39
CA VAL A 76 -21.59 -0.62 -20.76
C VAL A 76 -21.57 -0.42 -22.28
N ASP A 77 -22.49 -1.04 -23.01
CA ASP A 77 -22.63 -0.81 -24.45
C ASP A 77 -22.70 0.69 -24.71
N GLU A 78 -21.96 1.18 -25.73
CA GLU A 78 -21.79 2.60 -26.02
C GLU A 78 -23.11 3.38 -26.22
N GLU A 79 -24.25 2.68 -26.24
CA GLU A 79 -25.61 3.25 -26.44
C GLU A 79 -26.32 3.56 -25.09
N GLU A 80 -25.84 3.07 -23.95
CA GLU A 80 -26.41 3.36 -22.63
C GLU A 80 -25.29 3.84 -21.69
N GLU A 81 -24.92 5.13 -21.75
CA GLU A 81 -24.20 5.78 -20.67
C GLU A 81 -25.11 5.79 -19.41
N GLU A 82 -25.04 4.77 -18.58
CA GLU A 82 -25.58 4.88 -17.23
C GLU A 82 -24.80 5.97 -16.47
N GLU A 83 -25.41 7.14 -16.37
CA GLU A 83 -24.91 8.25 -15.53
C GLU A 83 -24.99 7.89 -14.04
N GLY A 84 -24.16 6.97 -13.56
CA GLY A 84 -24.20 6.63 -12.14
C GLY A 84 -23.11 5.67 -11.67
N PRO A 85 -22.98 5.50 -10.35
CA PRO A 85 -22.05 4.53 -9.78
C PRO A 85 -22.46 3.10 -10.07
N VAL A 86 -21.51 2.27 -10.53
CA VAL A 86 -21.69 0.85 -10.86
C VAL A 86 -20.99 -0.02 -9.82
N CYS A 87 -21.62 -1.11 -9.38
CA CYS A 87 -21.02 -2.07 -8.48
C CYS A 87 -20.00 -2.95 -9.21
N GLU A 88 -18.74 -2.93 -8.74
CA GLU A 88 -17.73 -3.92 -9.08
C GLU A 88 -17.67 -4.97 -7.97
N CYS A 89 -17.87 -6.24 -8.35
CA CYS A 89 -18.02 -7.32 -7.39
C CYS A 89 -16.68 -7.86 -6.88
N ASN A 90 -16.66 -8.27 -5.61
CA ASN A 90 -15.55 -9.04 -5.07
C ASN A 90 -15.41 -10.38 -5.82
N SER A 91 -14.22 -11.02 -5.68
CA SER A 91 -14.01 -12.35 -6.24
C SER A 91 -15.15 -13.30 -5.87
N CYS A 92 -15.57 -14.14 -6.81
CA CYS A 92 -16.63 -15.13 -6.64
C CYS A 92 -18.04 -14.59 -6.42
N TYR A 93 -18.28 -13.32 -6.69
CA TYR A 93 -19.61 -12.72 -6.73
C TYR A 93 -19.92 -12.11 -8.09
N ALA A 94 -21.20 -12.06 -8.46
CA ALA A 94 -21.69 -11.55 -9.74
C ALA A 94 -23.08 -10.93 -9.59
N GLY A 95 -23.57 -10.33 -10.70
CA GLY A 95 -24.84 -9.61 -10.78
C GLY A 95 -24.66 -8.11 -10.62
N SER A 96 -25.63 -7.31 -11.07
CA SER A 96 -25.57 -5.84 -11.04
C SER A 96 -25.36 -5.23 -9.63
N HIS A 97 -25.73 -5.98 -8.60
CA HIS A 97 -25.57 -5.60 -7.19
C HIS A 97 -24.73 -6.61 -6.41
N CYS A 98 -23.94 -7.46 -7.09
CA CYS A 98 -23.06 -8.47 -6.48
C CYS A 98 -23.77 -9.48 -5.56
N GLN A 99 -25.04 -9.78 -5.84
CA GLN A 99 -25.89 -10.63 -5.00
C GLN A 99 -25.72 -12.14 -5.25
N ASN A 100 -25.04 -12.54 -6.34
CA ASN A 100 -24.95 -13.93 -6.78
C ASN A 100 -23.58 -14.51 -6.43
N PHE A 101 -23.53 -15.45 -5.48
CA PHE A 101 -22.30 -16.21 -5.21
C PHE A 101 -22.06 -17.28 -6.28
N LEU A 102 -20.81 -17.46 -6.71
CA LEU A 102 -20.35 -18.43 -7.70
C LEU A 102 -19.64 -19.61 -7.00
N PRO A 103 -20.31 -20.73 -6.72
CA PRO A 103 -19.77 -21.81 -5.88
C PRO A 103 -18.52 -22.51 -6.46
N SER A 104 -18.34 -22.50 -7.77
CA SER A 104 -17.20 -23.13 -8.46
C SER A 104 -15.98 -22.20 -8.59
N CYS A 105 -16.10 -20.95 -8.13
CA CYS A 105 -15.02 -19.98 -8.22
C CYS A 105 -13.89 -20.33 -7.28
N PRO A 106 -12.62 -20.34 -7.73
CA PRO A 106 -11.49 -20.58 -6.85
C PRO A 106 -11.18 -19.37 -5.95
N VAL A 107 -10.75 -19.65 -4.73
CA VAL A 107 -10.28 -18.61 -3.80
C VAL A 107 -9.09 -17.87 -4.36
N ASN A 108 -9.16 -16.55 -4.46
CA ASN A 108 -8.03 -15.71 -4.86
C ASN A 108 -7.19 -15.29 -3.64
N ALA A 109 -6.16 -16.06 -3.33
CA ALA A 109 -5.18 -15.73 -2.28
C ALA A 109 -3.82 -15.29 -2.85
N LYS A 110 -3.78 -14.76 -4.08
CA LYS A 110 -2.54 -14.30 -4.75
C LYS A 110 -2.25 -12.81 -4.54
N SER A 111 -3.29 -11.97 -4.53
CA SER A 111 -3.13 -10.52 -4.51
C SER A 111 -2.36 -10.04 -3.28
N GLY A 112 -1.52 -9.04 -3.46
CA GLY A 112 -0.85 -8.33 -2.37
C GLY A 112 -1.49 -6.96 -2.09
N ASP A 113 -2.67 -6.67 -2.63
CA ASP A 113 -3.36 -5.39 -2.47
C ASP A 113 -4.17 -5.39 -1.17
N PRO A 114 -3.92 -4.43 -0.25
CA PRO A 114 -4.56 -4.41 1.06
C PRO A 114 -6.02 -3.92 1.03
N LEU A 115 -6.88 -4.65 0.34
CA LEU A 115 -8.30 -4.33 0.20
C LEU A 115 -9.07 -4.46 1.52
N PHE A 116 -8.51 -5.13 2.52
CA PHE A 116 -9.07 -5.16 3.88
C PHE A 116 -9.22 -3.78 4.52
N LEU A 117 -8.53 -2.76 3.99
CA LEU A 117 -8.63 -1.37 4.45
C LEU A 117 -9.77 -0.57 3.78
N GLU A 118 -10.45 -1.13 2.77
CA GLU A 118 -11.57 -0.44 2.10
C GLU A 118 -12.67 0.00 3.08
N PRO A 119 -13.13 -0.83 4.05
CA PRO A 119 -14.16 -0.39 4.99
C PRO A 119 -13.76 0.87 5.77
N PHE A 120 -12.50 0.96 6.22
CA PHE A 120 -11.98 2.16 6.86
C PHE A 120 -12.08 3.39 5.94
N TRP A 121 -11.73 3.25 4.66
CA TRP A 121 -11.79 4.35 3.70
C TRP A 121 -13.22 4.71 3.31
N MET A 122 -14.15 3.76 3.31
CA MET A 122 -15.58 4.02 3.10
C MET A 122 -16.17 4.86 4.24
N GLU A 123 -15.82 4.54 5.49
CA GLU A 123 -16.21 5.35 6.67
C GLU A 123 -15.58 6.75 6.66
N ASN A 124 -14.47 6.93 5.94
CA ASN A 124 -13.77 8.20 5.77
C ASN A 124 -13.95 8.79 4.35
N ALA A 125 -15.01 8.44 3.63
CA ALA A 125 -15.23 8.84 2.25
C ALA A 125 -15.27 10.36 2.08
N GLU A 126 -16.05 11.08 2.89
CA GLU A 126 -16.12 12.55 2.89
C GLU A 126 -14.74 13.19 3.09
N SER A 127 -14.06 12.77 4.17
CA SER A 127 -12.78 13.37 4.57
C SER A 127 -11.63 13.04 3.60
N SER A 128 -11.71 11.93 2.87
CA SER A 128 -10.73 11.49 1.87
C SER A 128 -11.02 11.97 0.46
N ALA A 129 -12.24 12.47 0.20
CA ALA A 129 -12.63 13.01 -1.09
C ALA A 129 -11.75 14.18 -1.53
N MET A 130 -11.54 14.29 -2.83
CA MET A 130 -10.67 15.29 -3.43
C MET A 130 -11.28 15.80 -4.73
N MET A 131 -11.25 17.12 -4.93
CA MET A 131 -11.60 17.75 -6.19
C MET A 131 -10.37 18.42 -6.76
N VAL A 132 -10.13 18.23 -8.05
CA VAL A 132 -9.01 18.84 -8.77
C VAL A 132 -9.56 19.66 -9.93
N ALA A 133 -9.35 20.98 -9.88
CA ALA A 133 -9.74 21.87 -10.96
C ALA A 133 -8.75 21.77 -12.14
N GLY A 134 -9.23 21.97 -13.37
CA GLY A 134 -8.40 21.82 -14.57
C GLY A 134 -7.16 22.72 -14.66
N TRP A 135 -7.09 23.84 -13.92
CA TRP A 135 -5.91 24.70 -13.84
C TRP A 135 -4.90 24.27 -12.75
N HIS A 136 -5.21 23.22 -11.93
CA HIS A 136 -4.36 22.82 -10.83
C HIS A 136 -3.04 22.22 -11.33
N ARG A 137 -1.93 22.83 -10.89
CA ARG A 137 -0.57 22.29 -11.11
C ARG A 137 -0.25 21.88 -12.56
N MET A 138 -0.56 22.72 -13.55
CA MET A 138 -0.27 22.45 -14.96
C MET A 138 1.24 22.41 -15.30
N SER A 139 2.11 22.98 -14.44
CA SER A 139 3.56 22.94 -14.64
C SER A 139 4.15 21.61 -14.15
N TYR A 140 5.24 21.13 -14.75
CA TYR A 140 6.03 19.99 -14.24
C TYR A 140 6.60 20.22 -12.85
N THR A 141 6.85 21.47 -12.46
CA THR A 141 7.50 21.81 -11.19
C THR A 141 6.60 22.62 -10.27
N PHE A 142 6.85 22.56 -9.00
CA PHE A 142 6.33 23.50 -8.01
C PHE A 142 7.02 24.86 -8.14
N LYS A 143 6.54 25.88 -7.43
CA LYS A 143 7.05 27.26 -7.51
C LYS A 143 8.55 27.37 -7.18
N ASP A 144 9.10 26.43 -6.45
CA ASP A 144 10.51 26.37 -6.09
C ASP A 144 11.38 25.58 -7.09
N SER A 145 10.85 25.33 -8.29
CA SER A 145 11.46 24.51 -9.34
C SER A 145 11.69 23.05 -8.98
N GLY A 146 11.17 22.59 -7.84
CA GLY A 146 11.24 21.18 -7.41
C GLY A 146 10.07 20.37 -7.95
N TYR A 147 10.25 19.03 -8.04
CA TYR A 147 9.22 18.06 -8.46
C TYR A 147 8.44 17.46 -7.30
N MET A 148 8.78 17.81 -6.07
CA MET A 148 8.22 17.18 -4.87
C MET A 148 7.52 18.20 -3.96
N SER A 149 6.28 17.91 -3.57
CA SER A 149 5.51 18.72 -2.63
C SER A 149 6.21 18.79 -1.26
N LYS A 150 6.61 19.99 -0.85
CA LYS A 150 7.17 20.24 0.50
C LYS A 150 6.19 19.90 1.60
N GLN A 151 4.89 20.17 1.37
CA GLN A 151 3.84 19.87 2.34
C GLN A 151 3.68 18.37 2.52
N LEU A 152 3.68 17.59 1.43
CA LEU A 152 3.62 16.13 1.53
C LEU A 152 4.85 15.57 2.22
N LYS A 153 6.05 16.06 1.89
CA LYS A 153 7.30 15.68 2.56
C LYS A 153 7.23 15.91 4.08
N ALA A 154 6.69 17.04 4.51
CA ALA A 154 6.50 17.33 5.94
C ALA A 154 5.50 16.38 6.60
N ARG A 155 4.40 16.02 5.91
CA ARG A 155 3.42 15.05 6.42
C ARG A 155 3.97 13.63 6.51
N LEU A 156 4.80 13.21 5.58
CA LEU A 156 5.49 11.92 5.65
C LEU A 156 6.43 11.85 6.87
N ARG A 157 7.21 12.92 7.13
CA ARG A 157 8.05 13.00 8.35
C ARG A 157 7.18 12.90 9.62
N GLN A 158 6.09 13.65 9.68
CA GLN A 158 5.14 13.59 10.78
C GLN A 158 4.57 12.18 10.97
N MET A 159 4.18 11.50 9.89
CA MET A 159 3.65 10.13 9.94
C MET A 159 4.69 9.16 10.51
N HIS A 160 5.93 9.21 10.03
CA HIS A 160 7.00 8.37 10.56
C HIS A 160 7.30 8.66 12.05
N ALA A 161 7.21 9.94 12.46
CA ALA A 161 7.37 10.31 13.86
C ALA A 161 6.23 9.78 14.75
N ILE A 162 4.97 9.82 14.27
CA ILE A 162 3.81 9.26 14.97
C ILE A 162 3.95 7.75 15.14
N VAL A 163 4.27 7.03 14.07
CA VAL A 163 4.40 5.56 14.09
C VAL A 163 5.68 5.11 14.78
N GLY A 164 6.73 5.92 14.77
CA GLY A 164 8.04 5.58 15.33
C GLY A 164 8.78 4.52 14.52
N ASN A 165 8.48 4.36 13.23
CA ASN A 165 9.02 3.27 12.41
C ASN A 165 10.24 3.64 11.57
N ALA A 166 10.58 4.92 11.43
CA ALA A 166 11.78 5.34 10.70
C ALA A 166 12.32 6.69 11.17
N VAL A 167 13.64 6.81 11.22
CA VAL A 167 14.35 8.09 11.40
C VAL A 167 14.29 8.86 10.07
N THR A 168 13.68 10.03 10.09
CA THR A 168 13.57 10.90 8.90
C THR A 168 14.22 12.26 9.08
N GLU A 169 14.54 12.65 10.31
CA GLU A 169 15.25 13.89 10.60
C GLU A 169 16.70 13.80 10.12
N GLY A 170 17.19 14.86 9.47
CA GLY A 170 18.52 14.85 8.85
C GLY A 170 18.67 13.86 7.68
N ARG A 171 17.56 13.34 7.12
CA ARG A 171 17.56 12.40 5.98
C ARG A 171 16.92 13.04 4.75
N TYR A 172 17.37 12.62 3.57
CA TYR A 172 16.79 13.03 2.31
C TYR A 172 15.55 12.18 2.01
N ILE A 173 14.46 12.82 1.58
CA ILE A 173 13.23 12.12 1.13
C ILE A 173 13.05 12.38 -0.35
N ILE A 174 12.87 11.30 -1.14
CA ILE A 174 12.62 11.35 -2.57
C ILE A 174 11.35 10.56 -2.91
N PHE A 175 10.56 11.07 -3.86
CA PHE A 175 9.31 10.44 -4.32
C PHE A 175 9.53 9.66 -5.61
N GLY A 176 8.82 8.52 -5.74
CA GLY A 176 8.81 7.71 -6.95
C GLY A 176 7.39 7.23 -7.29
N SER A 177 7.19 6.85 -8.55
CA SER A 177 5.93 6.29 -9.06
C SER A 177 5.72 4.87 -8.54
N GLY A 178 5.47 4.77 -7.23
CA GLY A 178 5.45 3.54 -6.46
C GLY A 178 6.84 3.03 -6.12
N SER A 179 6.87 1.98 -5.31
CA SER A 179 8.08 1.29 -4.88
C SER A 179 8.86 0.66 -6.04
N THR A 180 8.17 0.20 -7.07
CA THR A 180 8.76 -0.40 -8.27
C THR A 180 9.82 0.49 -8.90
N GLN A 181 9.52 1.78 -9.08
CA GLN A 181 10.47 2.74 -9.62
C GLN A 181 11.61 3.04 -8.63
N LEU A 182 11.30 3.10 -7.33
CA LEU A 182 12.29 3.41 -6.31
C LEU A 182 13.32 2.28 -6.11
N ILE A 183 12.93 1.02 -6.23
CA ILE A 183 13.85 -0.12 -6.18
C ILE A 183 14.88 0.01 -7.29
N ASN A 184 14.44 0.21 -8.53
CA ASN A 184 15.36 0.35 -9.66
C ASN A 184 16.23 1.60 -9.55
N ALA A 185 15.66 2.74 -9.14
CA ALA A 185 16.41 3.96 -8.91
C ALA A 185 17.51 3.80 -7.83
N ALA A 186 17.24 3.02 -6.78
CA ALA A 186 18.19 2.73 -5.72
C ALA A 186 19.31 1.79 -6.21
N VAL A 187 18.98 0.72 -6.94
CA VAL A 187 19.96 -0.18 -7.56
C VAL A 187 20.87 0.60 -8.50
N HIS A 188 20.31 1.39 -9.42
CA HIS A 188 21.08 2.24 -10.34
C HIS A 188 21.98 3.24 -9.56
N ALA A 189 21.45 3.88 -8.50
CA ALA A 189 22.22 4.85 -7.73
C ALA A 189 23.40 4.23 -6.95
N LEU A 190 23.27 2.99 -6.52
CA LEU A 190 24.33 2.27 -5.79
C LEU A 190 25.31 1.55 -6.72
N SER A 191 24.94 1.32 -7.98
CA SER A 191 25.80 0.67 -8.96
C SER A 191 27.05 1.49 -9.25
N SER A 192 28.17 0.81 -9.47
CA SER A 192 29.46 1.44 -9.72
C SER A 192 29.61 1.78 -11.20
N HIS A 193 29.53 3.04 -11.59
CA HIS A 193 29.70 3.49 -12.96
C HIS A 193 31.14 3.44 -13.50
N ASN A 194 32.13 3.21 -12.63
CA ASN A 194 33.55 3.22 -12.98
C ASN A 194 34.22 1.86 -12.76
N SER A 195 33.46 0.81 -12.53
CA SER A 195 33.99 -0.54 -12.31
C SER A 195 34.03 -1.32 -13.60
N TYR A 196 35.09 -2.11 -13.78
CA TYR A 196 35.18 -3.10 -14.89
C TYR A 196 34.21 -4.26 -14.73
N SER A 197 33.61 -4.42 -13.55
CA SER A 197 32.64 -5.47 -13.21
C SER A 197 31.32 -4.87 -12.78
N PRO A 198 30.16 -5.43 -13.21
CA PRO A 198 28.85 -4.98 -12.76
C PRO A 198 28.68 -5.21 -11.25
N SER A 199 27.88 -4.37 -10.59
CA SER A 199 27.42 -4.62 -9.24
C SER A 199 26.46 -5.80 -9.22
N LEU A 200 26.52 -6.65 -8.18
CA LEU A 200 25.65 -7.81 -8.05
C LEU A 200 24.49 -7.49 -7.11
N VAL A 201 23.28 -7.59 -7.62
CA VAL A 201 22.06 -7.42 -6.85
C VAL A 201 21.66 -8.76 -6.25
N VAL A 202 21.72 -8.86 -4.93
CA VAL A 202 21.55 -10.11 -4.19
C VAL A 202 20.46 -9.97 -3.12
N PRO A 203 19.30 -10.59 -3.26
CA PRO A 203 18.33 -10.70 -2.18
C PRO A 203 18.62 -11.94 -1.33
N ARG A 204 17.95 -12.07 -0.20
CA ARG A 204 17.89 -13.29 0.61
C ARG A 204 16.65 -14.10 0.28
N ILE A 205 16.80 -15.39 0.04
CA ILE A 205 15.67 -16.33 -0.14
C ILE A 205 14.93 -16.55 1.22
N PRO A 206 13.57 -16.51 1.23
CA PRO A 206 12.69 -16.13 0.13
C PRO A 206 12.63 -14.61 -0.06
N TYR A 207 12.47 -14.16 -1.30
CA TYR A 207 12.46 -12.75 -1.66
C TYR A 207 11.29 -12.37 -2.58
N TYR A 208 10.97 -11.08 -2.64
CA TYR A 208 9.94 -10.58 -3.56
C TYR A 208 10.43 -10.64 -5.01
N SER A 209 9.72 -11.41 -5.84
CA SER A 209 10.12 -11.75 -7.23
C SER A 209 10.43 -10.55 -8.14
N LEU A 210 9.88 -9.36 -7.83
CA LEU A 210 10.12 -8.15 -8.61
C LEU A 210 11.62 -7.78 -8.65
N TYR A 211 12.39 -8.06 -7.61
CA TYR A 211 13.81 -7.73 -7.58
C TYR A 211 14.57 -8.41 -8.73
N LYS A 212 14.35 -9.71 -8.90
CA LYS A 212 14.90 -10.48 -10.02
C LYS A 212 14.36 -9.98 -11.36
N GLN A 213 13.05 -9.99 -11.50
CA GLN A 213 12.38 -9.64 -12.77
C GLN A 213 12.78 -8.25 -13.27
N GLN A 214 12.83 -7.25 -12.38
CA GLN A 214 13.17 -5.89 -12.75
C GLN A 214 14.66 -5.75 -13.10
N THR A 215 15.55 -6.35 -12.31
CA THR A 215 17.00 -6.29 -12.54
C THR A 215 17.35 -6.96 -13.86
N GLU A 216 16.77 -8.13 -14.16
CA GLU A 216 16.98 -8.85 -15.41
C GLU A 216 16.34 -8.14 -16.62
N PHE A 217 15.17 -7.49 -16.42
CA PHE A 217 14.47 -6.77 -17.50
C PHE A 217 15.26 -5.58 -18.03
N PHE A 218 15.83 -4.77 -17.12
CA PHE A 218 16.59 -3.59 -17.52
C PHE A 218 17.96 -3.93 -18.09
N GLN A 219 18.58 -5.07 -17.72
CA GLN A 219 19.85 -5.58 -18.24
C GLN A 219 20.95 -4.51 -18.36
N GLU A 220 21.09 -3.67 -17.34
CA GLU A 220 22.08 -2.59 -17.34
C GLU A 220 23.51 -3.14 -17.26
N VAL A 221 24.45 -2.46 -17.89
CA VAL A 221 25.87 -2.87 -17.87
C VAL A 221 26.46 -2.76 -16.45
N GLU A 222 25.93 -1.83 -15.67
CA GLU A 222 26.41 -1.52 -14.33
C GLU A 222 25.98 -2.52 -13.25
N TYR A 223 24.93 -3.32 -13.49
CA TYR A 223 24.47 -4.30 -12.49
C TYR A 223 23.80 -5.52 -13.10
N LYS A 224 23.85 -6.63 -12.38
CA LYS A 224 23.15 -7.88 -12.71
C LYS A 224 22.58 -8.54 -11.46
N PHE A 225 21.58 -9.40 -11.65
CA PHE A 225 20.97 -10.17 -10.58
C PHE A 225 21.77 -11.43 -10.25
N GLU A 226 21.91 -11.73 -8.95
CA GLU A 226 22.43 -13.00 -8.43
C GLU A 226 21.51 -13.52 -7.32
N ASP A 227 21.37 -14.85 -7.22
CA ASP A 227 20.19 -15.44 -6.56
C ASP A 227 20.13 -15.28 -5.02
N ASP A 228 21.18 -15.51 -4.27
CA ASP A 228 21.09 -15.56 -2.80
C ASP A 228 22.27 -14.87 -2.11
N ALA A 229 21.97 -13.86 -1.30
CA ALA A 229 22.96 -13.16 -0.50
C ALA A 229 23.75 -14.10 0.44
N SER A 230 23.18 -15.23 0.88
CA SER A 230 23.87 -16.16 1.77
C SER A 230 25.09 -16.83 1.12
N LEU A 231 25.14 -16.95 -0.20
CA LEU A 231 26.27 -17.50 -0.95
C LEU A 231 27.51 -16.59 -0.89
N TRP A 232 27.31 -15.30 -0.63
CA TRP A 232 28.34 -14.27 -0.67
C TRP A 232 28.88 -13.86 0.70
N MET A 233 28.31 -14.39 1.80
CA MET A 233 28.67 -13.99 3.18
C MET A 233 30.15 -14.22 3.52
N ASN A 234 30.80 -15.20 2.89
CA ASN A 234 32.20 -15.59 3.17
C ASN A 234 33.12 -15.31 1.97
N ASP A 235 32.62 -14.65 0.93
CA ASP A 235 33.43 -14.32 -0.24
C ASP A 235 34.31 -13.13 0.06
N SER A 236 35.64 -13.38 0.04
CA SER A 236 36.66 -12.33 0.19
C SER A 236 36.90 -11.54 -1.10
N ALA A 237 36.23 -11.89 -2.20
CA ALA A 237 36.34 -11.15 -3.45
C ALA A 237 35.76 -9.74 -3.28
N THR A 238 36.44 -8.74 -3.83
CA THR A 238 36.01 -7.32 -3.81
C THR A 238 34.86 -7.05 -4.78
N ASN A 239 33.77 -7.81 -4.65
CA ASN A 239 32.57 -7.59 -5.45
C ASN A 239 31.79 -6.41 -4.88
N ASN A 240 31.23 -5.58 -5.75
CA ASN A 240 30.29 -4.52 -5.34
C ASN A 240 28.91 -5.16 -5.20
N LEU A 241 28.57 -5.61 -3.99
CA LEU A 241 27.30 -6.27 -3.72
C LEU A 241 26.24 -5.23 -3.29
N ILE A 242 25.03 -5.40 -3.80
CA ILE A 242 23.84 -4.62 -3.42
C ILE A 242 22.83 -5.61 -2.87
N GLU A 243 22.75 -5.72 -1.54
CA GLU A 243 21.77 -6.58 -0.88
C GLU A 243 20.42 -5.89 -0.80
N ILE A 244 19.35 -6.55 -1.27
CA ILE A 244 17.98 -6.09 -1.05
C ILE A 244 17.40 -6.83 0.15
N VAL A 245 17.10 -6.09 1.22
CA VAL A 245 16.60 -6.59 2.49
C VAL A 245 15.14 -6.23 2.65
N THR A 246 14.24 -7.19 2.49
CA THR A 246 12.81 -6.99 2.77
C THR A 246 12.56 -7.23 4.26
N SER A 247 12.02 -6.24 4.97
CA SER A 247 11.81 -6.33 6.42
C SER A 247 10.64 -5.44 6.89
N PRO A 248 9.49 -5.98 7.29
CA PRO A 248 9.13 -7.41 7.29
C PRO A 248 9.14 -8.04 5.90
N ASN A 249 9.54 -9.30 5.82
CA ASN A 249 9.72 -9.98 4.55
C ASN A 249 8.39 -10.33 3.86
N ASN A 250 8.40 -10.29 2.56
CA ASN A 250 7.41 -10.90 1.69
C ASN A 250 8.11 -12.10 1.01
N PRO A 251 7.77 -13.38 1.40
CA PRO A 251 6.42 -13.81 1.80
C PRO A 251 6.18 -14.12 3.29
N ASP A 252 7.20 -14.27 4.13
CA ASP A 252 7.11 -14.95 5.43
C ASP A 252 6.96 -14.02 6.66
N GLY A 253 6.95 -12.71 6.47
CA GLY A 253 6.76 -11.73 7.53
C GLY A 253 7.92 -11.57 8.52
N GLN A 254 9.07 -12.20 8.29
CA GLN A 254 10.23 -12.13 9.17
C GLN A 254 10.90 -10.75 9.11
N LEU A 255 11.40 -10.29 10.25
CA LEU A 255 12.22 -9.08 10.33
C LEU A 255 13.67 -9.43 9.98
N ASN A 256 14.06 -9.08 8.77
CA ASN A 256 15.39 -9.33 8.24
C ASN A 256 16.34 -8.14 8.44
N HIS A 257 17.63 -8.45 8.52
CA HIS A 257 18.74 -7.48 8.50
C HIS A 257 19.71 -7.85 7.40
N ALA A 258 20.47 -6.87 6.91
CA ALA A 258 21.55 -7.10 5.96
C ALA A 258 22.57 -8.09 6.54
N ARG A 259 23.03 -9.00 5.70
CA ARG A 259 23.99 -10.06 6.05
C ARG A 259 25.39 -9.75 5.56
N LEU A 260 25.48 -9.03 4.45
CA LEU A 260 26.74 -8.62 3.88
C LEU A 260 27.38 -7.53 4.74
N GLN A 261 28.65 -7.69 5.07
CA GLN A 261 29.36 -6.82 6.00
C GLN A 261 30.69 -6.26 5.44
N HIS A 262 30.95 -6.52 4.16
CA HIS A 262 32.15 -5.97 3.55
C HIS A 262 32.02 -4.44 3.40
N PRO A 263 33.10 -3.64 3.53
CA PRO A 263 33.03 -2.17 3.46
C PRO A 263 32.45 -1.59 2.17
N ASN A 264 32.53 -2.35 1.07
CA ASN A 264 31.97 -1.94 -0.23
C ASN A 264 30.52 -2.40 -0.47
N ASP A 265 29.99 -3.27 0.40
CA ASP A 265 28.63 -3.77 0.27
C ASP A 265 27.63 -2.66 0.61
N LYS A 266 26.51 -2.67 -0.09
CA LYS A 266 25.41 -1.72 0.08
C LYS A 266 24.13 -2.48 0.37
N ALA A 267 23.24 -1.87 1.14
CA ALA A 267 21.93 -2.46 1.43
C ALA A 267 20.80 -1.50 1.05
N ILE A 268 19.77 -2.04 0.40
CA ILE A 268 18.49 -1.37 0.15
C ILE A 268 17.46 -2.07 1.04
N TYR A 269 16.88 -1.33 1.97
CA TYR A 269 15.84 -1.87 2.84
C TYR A 269 14.46 -1.59 2.27
N ASP A 270 13.77 -2.65 1.86
CA ASP A 270 12.36 -2.62 1.52
C ASP A 270 11.53 -2.70 2.81
N ARG A 271 10.98 -1.54 3.23
CA ARG A 271 10.19 -1.35 4.44
C ARG A 271 8.69 -1.21 4.17
N PHE A 272 8.16 -1.78 3.07
CA PHE A 272 6.77 -1.59 2.65
C PHE A 272 5.76 -2.10 3.67
N TYR A 273 6.11 -3.14 4.44
CA TYR A 273 5.28 -3.71 5.50
C TYR A 273 5.72 -3.30 6.93
N TYR A 274 6.70 -2.40 7.08
CA TYR A 274 7.17 -1.96 8.41
C TYR A 274 6.24 -0.91 9.01
N TRP A 275 4.98 -1.31 9.20
CA TRP A 275 3.88 -0.52 9.75
C TRP A 275 3.20 -1.29 10.88
N SER A 276 2.68 -0.55 11.90
CA SER A 276 2.17 -1.13 13.14
C SER A 276 0.98 -2.08 12.95
N HIS A 277 0.27 -2.05 11.85
CA HIS A 277 -0.81 -3.01 11.57
C HIS A 277 -0.30 -4.34 10.98
N PHE A 278 0.93 -4.43 10.46
CA PHE A 278 1.51 -5.68 9.95
C PHE A 278 2.57 -6.28 10.88
N THR A 279 3.32 -5.44 11.58
CA THR A 279 4.41 -5.89 12.45
C THR A 279 4.55 -5.03 13.69
N ALA A 280 5.22 -5.53 14.73
CA ALA A 280 5.61 -4.72 15.87
C ALA A 280 6.67 -3.69 15.45
N ILE A 281 6.49 -2.46 15.89
CA ILE A 281 7.48 -1.40 15.75
C ILE A 281 8.29 -1.36 17.04
N SER A 282 9.42 -2.06 17.06
CA SER A 282 10.31 -2.13 18.24
C SER A 282 11.24 -0.93 18.35
N SER A 283 11.62 -0.34 17.21
CA SER A 283 12.46 0.85 17.14
C SER A 283 12.32 1.54 15.78
N PRO A 284 12.63 2.82 15.68
CA PRO A 284 12.76 3.48 14.38
C PRO A 284 13.89 2.85 13.57
N ALA A 285 13.60 2.43 12.34
CA ALA A 285 14.64 2.02 11.40
C ALA A 285 15.48 3.23 10.96
N ASP A 286 16.79 3.04 10.84
CA ASP A 286 17.73 4.05 10.36
C ASP A 286 18.76 3.41 9.42
N ASP A 287 18.28 2.86 8.33
CA ASP A 287 19.14 2.24 7.30
C ASP A 287 19.58 3.28 6.26
N ASP A 288 20.59 2.95 5.45
CA ASP A 288 21.17 3.89 4.48
C ASP A 288 20.15 4.28 3.39
N ILE A 289 19.37 3.32 2.94
CA ILE A 289 18.23 3.52 2.03
C ILE A 289 17.04 2.71 2.54
N MET A 290 15.95 3.38 2.84
CA MET A 290 14.68 2.77 3.23
C MET A 290 13.59 3.11 2.23
N LEU A 291 12.89 2.12 1.70
CA LEU A 291 11.81 2.29 0.73
C LEU A 291 10.44 2.07 1.38
N PHE A 292 9.51 2.96 1.07
CA PHE A 292 8.12 2.93 1.57
C PHE A 292 7.14 3.16 0.43
N SER A 293 5.88 2.72 0.58
CA SER A 293 4.84 2.87 -0.44
C SER A 293 3.45 3.01 0.17
N LEU A 294 2.60 3.84 -0.43
CA LEU A 294 1.17 3.88 -0.11
C LEU A 294 0.47 2.56 -0.41
N SER A 295 0.96 1.80 -1.40
CA SER A 295 0.36 0.54 -1.84
C SER A 295 0.11 -0.44 -0.70
N LYS A 296 1.07 -0.53 0.23
CA LYS A 296 1.00 -1.47 1.36
C LYS A 296 0.61 -0.78 2.66
N PHE A 297 1.03 0.47 2.84
CA PHE A 297 0.75 1.25 4.04
C PHE A 297 -0.75 1.47 4.25
N ILE A 298 -1.46 1.93 3.22
CA ILE A 298 -2.85 2.37 3.31
C ILE A 298 -3.78 1.78 2.23
N GLY A 299 -3.29 0.80 1.46
CA GLY A 299 -4.10 0.11 0.45
C GLY A 299 -4.20 0.80 -0.92
N HIS A 300 -3.62 1.97 -1.11
CA HIS A 300 -3.76 2.76 -2.33
C HIS A 300 -2.69 2.42 -3.38
N ALA A 301 -2.67 1.18 -3.85
CA ALA A 301 -1.71 0.71 -4.84
C ALA A 301 -1.85 1.44 -6.19
N GLY A 302 -3.08 1.71 -6.63
CA GLY A 302 -3.39 2.43 -7.87
C GLY A 302 -2.94 3.89 -7.89
N THR A 303 -2.71 4.53 -6.74
CA THR A 303 -2.19 5.91 -6.67
C THR A 303 -0.76 6.04 -7.19
N ARG A 304 -0.02 4.93 -7.30
CA ARG A 304 1.37 4.88 -7.79
C ARG A 304 2.29 5.88 -7.07
N PHE A 305 2.25 5.90 -5.74
CA PHE A 305 3.09 6.76 -4.91
C PHE A 305 3.92 5.96 -3.91
N GLY A 306 5.23 6.21 -3.91
CA GLY A 306 6.18 5.71 -2.93
C GLY A 306 7.22 6.78 -2.58
N TRP A 307 7.98 6.54 -1.52
CA TRP A 307 9.10 7.40 -1.14
C TRP A 307 10.26 6.59 -0.60
N ALA A 308 11.46 7.12 -0.79
CA ALA A 308 12.66 6.62 -0.16
C ALA A 308 13.16 7.62 0.88
N VAL A 309 13.73 7.10 1.97
CA VAL A 309 14.48 7.85 2.97
C VAL A 309 15.94 7.47 2.82
N VAL A 310 16.81 8.43 2.53
CA VAL A 310 18.20 8.21 2.11
C VAL A 310 19.13 9.02 3.01
N LYS A 311 20.22 8.41 3.48
CA LYS A 311 21.23 9.12 4.31
C LYS A 311 22.23 9.90 3.47
N ASP A 312 22.76 9.28 2.43
CA ASP A 312 23.85 9.82 1.61
C ASP A 312 23.33 10.77 0.54
N GLU A 313 23.91 11.97 0.46
CA GLU A 313 23.53 13.01 -0.51
C GLU A 313 23.86 12.63 -1.94
N THR A 314 24.95 11.91 -2.16
CA THR A 314 25.35 11.47 -3.50
C THR A 314 24.36 10.45 -4.03
N VAL A 315 23.95 9.49 -3.20
CA VAL A 315 22.92 8.49 -3.55
C VAL A 315 21.58 9.18 -3.83
N PHE A 316 21.16 10.11 -2.96
CA PHE A 316 19.95 10.91 -3.17
C PHE A 316 19.99 11.67 -4.52
N THR A 317 21.13 12.30 -4.84
CA THR A 317 21.29 13.06 -6.09
C THR A 317 21.21 12.14 -7.32
N ARG A 318 21.84 10.96 -7.26
CA ARG A 318 21.80 9.96 -8.34
C ARG A 318 20.39 9.40 -8.54
N MET A 319 19.70 9.04 -7.46
CA MET A 319 18.29 8.64 -7.50
C MET A 319 17.41 9.74 -8.08
N SER A 320 17.60 10.99 -7.65
CA SER A 320 16.83 12.16 -8.15
C SER A 320 17.02 12.34 -9.65
N ARG A 321 18.26 12.22 -10.14
CA ARG A 321 18.57 12.28 -11.57
C ARG A 321 17.88 11.17 -12.36
N TYR A 322 17.96 9.92 -11.86
CA TYR A 322 17.28 8.77 -12.47
C TYR A 322 15.77 9.03 -12.61
N LEU A 323 15.11 9.44 -11.51
CA LEU A 323 13.67 9.69 -11.50
C LEU A 323 13.27 10.85 -12.43
N THR A 324 14.08 11.91 -12.50
CA THR A 324 13.85 13.03 -13.40
C THR A 324 13.95 12.62 -14.86
N LEU A 325 14.95 11.83 -15.23
CA LEU A 325 15.14 11.36 -16.60
C LEU A 325 14.11 10.31 -17.02
N ASN A 326 13.60 9.55 -16.07
CA ASN A 326 12.64 8.46 -16.32
C ASN A 326 11.20 8.98 -16.45
N THR A 327 10.73 9.82 -15.52
CA THR A 327 9.32 10.24 -15.44
C THR A 327 9.11 11.74 -15.17
N VAL A 328 10.16 12.54 -15.10
CA VAL A 328 10.09 13.95 -14.67
C VAL A 328 9.45 14.10 -13.27
N GLY A 329 9.64 13.10 -12.41
CA GLY A 329 9.05 13.02 -11.07
C GLY A 329 7.69 12.31 -11.04
N VAL A 330 7.03 12.38 -9.89
CA VAL A 330 5.70 11.79 -9.66
C VAL A 330 4.62 12.80 -10.01
N SER A 331 3.50 12.35 -10.59
CA SER A 331 2.38 13.22 -10.95
C SER A 331 1.90 14.07 -9.76
N HIS A 332 1.49 15.31 -10.03
CA HIS A 332 1.00 16.21 -8.99
C HIS A 332 -0.31 15.73 -8.37
N GLU A 333 -1.16 15.05 -9.13
CA GLU A 333 -2.41 14.45 -8.67
C GLU A 333 -2.13 13.30 -7.69
N SER A 334 -1.16 12.42 -7.99
CA SER A 334 -0.72 11.36 -7.05
C SER A 334 -0.16 11.95 -5.76
N GLN A 335 0.63 13.04 -5.84
CA GLN A 335 1.16 13.72 -4.66
C GLN A 335 0.04 14.40 -3.86
N LEU A 336 -0.94 15.03 -4.52
CA LEU A 336 -2.08 15.67 -3.87
C LEU A 336 -2.98 14.62 -3.18
N ARG A 337 -3.27 13.50 -3.87
CA ARG A 337 -4.01 12.38 -3.28
C ARG A 337 -3.28 11.82 -2.06
N ALA A 338 -1.99 11.55 -2.18
CA ALA A 338 -1.16 11.11 -1.05
C ALA A 338 -1.23 12.09 0.13
N LEU A 339 -1.12 13.39 -0.13
CA LEU A 339 -1.24 14.43 0.89
C LEU A 339 -2.61 14.42 1.59
N ARG A 340 -3.70 14.24 0.83
CA ARG A 340 -5.05 14.19 1.38
C ARG A 340 -5.23 12.98 2.28
N LEU A 341 -4.84 11.80 1.81
CA LEU A 341 -4.90 10.55 2.56
C LEU A 341 -4.07 10.62 3.86
N MET A 342 -2.83 11.16 3.78
CA MET A 342 -2.00 11.39 4.97
C MET A 342 -2.67 12.30 5.99
N LYS A 343 -3.35 13.36 5.55
CA LYS A 343 -4.08 14.25 6.46
C LYS A 343 -5.21 13.52 7.17
N VAL A 344 -5.97 12.68 6.48
CA VAL A 344 -7.04 11.87 7.08
C VAL A 344 -6.49 10.98 8.19
N ILE A 345 -5.39 10.28 7.94
CA ILE A 345 -4.78 9.38 8.93
C ILE A 345 -4.21 10.15 10.14
N ILE A 346 -3.53 11.29 9.89
CA ILE A 346 -2.90 12.10 10.96
C ILE A 346 -3.96 12.82 11.81
N GLN A 347 -5.09 13.22 11.22
CA GLN A 347 -6.17 13.97 11.85
C GLN A 347 -7.35 13.07 12.27
N GLY A 348 -7.19 11.75 12.08
CA GLY A 348 -8.26 10.77 12.27
C GLY A 348 -8.98 10.87 13.62
N LYS A 349 -10.16 10.25 13.68
CA LYS A 349 -11.00 10.23 14.90
C LYS A 349 -10.21 9.55 16.04
N GLU A 350 -10.37 10.07 17.26
CA GLU A 350 -9.70 9.55 18.46
C GLU A 350 -10.14 8.13 18.85
N GLU A 351 -11.32 7.69 18.39
CA GLU A 351 -11.93 6.42 18.79
C GLU A 351 -11.28 5.18 18.15
N GLU A 352 -10.95 5.22 16.85
CA GLU A 352 -10.26 4.12 16.15
C GLU A 352 -9.42 4.68 15.01
N THR A 353 -8.09 4.54 15.11
CA THR A 353 -7.19 4.94 14.04
C THR A 353 -7.15 3.88 12.93
N MET A 354 -6.67 4.24 11.73
CA MET A 354 -6.41 3.27 10.66
C MET A 354 -5.48 2.14 11.12
N PHE A 355 -4.55 2.44 12.02
CA PHE A 355 -3.62 1.43 12.55
C PHE A 355 -4.30 0.47 13.51
N ASP A 356 -5.25 0.94 14.34
CA ASP A 356 -6.05 0.09 15.24
C ASP A 356 -6.96 -0.84 14.43
N PHE A 357 -7.70 -0.29 13.47
CA PHE A 357 -8.54 -1.04 12.54
C PHE A 357 -7.72 -2.10 11.80
N GLY A 358 -6.61 -1.68 11.20
CA GLY A 358 -5.74 -2.58 10.42
C GLY A 358 -5.12 -3.69 11.29
N TYR A 359 -4.62 -3.36 12.47
CA TYR A 359 -4.06 -4.37 13.39
C TYR A 359 -5.11 -5.36 13.87
N LYS A 360 -6.28 -4.89 14.29
CA LYS A 360 -7.38 -5.73 14.76
C LYS A 360 -7.82 -6.72 13.68
N THR A 361 -7.97 -6.24 12.45
CA THR A 361 -8.37 -7.08 11.31
C THR A 361 -7.29 -8.12 10.98
N MET A 362 -6.04 -7.71 10.80
CA MET A 362 -4.96 -8.61 10.40
C MET A 362 -4.61 -9.62 11.48
N ARG A 363 -4.64 -9.22 12.77
CA ARG A 363 -4.47 -10.14 13.89
C ARG A 363 -5.57 -11.21 13.91
N ASN A 364 -6.84 -10.81 13.80
CA ASN A 364 -7.97 -11.75 13.78
C ASN A 364 -7.88 -12.74 12.62
N ARG A 365 -7.47 -12.27 11.42
CA ARG A 365 -7.26 -13.13 10.26
C ARG A 365 -6.14 -14.14 10.49
N TRP A 366 -5.01 -13.68 11.02
CA TRP A 366 -3.88 -14.54 11.35
C TRP A 366 -4.25 -15.58 12.40
N GLU A 367 -4.87 -15.18 13.52
CA GLU A 367 -5.30 -16.08 14.60
C GLU A 367 -6.23 -17.16 14.06
N LYS A 368 -7.28 -16.80 13.33
CA LYS A 368 -8.22 -17.76 12.74
C LYS A 368 -7.58 -18.79 11.81
N LEU A 369 -6.68 -18.34 10.93
CA LEU A 369 -5.98 -19.24 10.01
C LEU A 369 -4.99 -20.13 10.76
N ASN A 370 -4.23 -19.56 11.68
CA ASN A 370 -3.26 -20.29 12.49
C ASN A 370 -3.93 -21.37 13.35
N ASP A 371 -5.05 -21.08 13.99
CA ASP A 371 -5.81 -22.06 14.78
C ASP A 371 -6.23 -23.27 13.95
N ILE A 372 -6.68 -23.03 12.71
CA ILE A 372 -7.09 -24.12 11.80
C ILE A 372 -5.89 -24.93 11.33
N VAL A 373 -4.79 -24.27 10.95
CA VAL A 373 -3.60 -24.97 10.42
C VAL A 373 -2.83 -25.67 11.53
N SER A 374 -2.85 -25.17 12.78
CA SER A 374 -2.13 -25.74 13.91
C SER A 374 -2.52 -27.18 14.26
N ILE A 375 -3.75 -27.60 13.92
CA ILE A 375 -4.23 -28.97 14.13
C ILE A 375 -3.89 -29.92 12.97
N SER A 376 -3.38 -29.41 11.86
CA SER A 376 -3.00 -30.19 10.69
C SER A 376 -1.68 -30.94 10.90
N LYS A 377 -1.58 -32.15 10.37
CA LYS A 377 -0.32 -32.91 10.24
C LYS A 377 0.28 -32.78 8.84
N ARG A 378 -0.45 -32.15 7.94
CA ARG A 378 -0.10 -31.99 6.52
C ARG A 378 0.50 -30.63 6.22
N PHE A 379 0.07 -29.59 6.95
CA PHE A 379 0.45 -28.20 6.71
C PHE A 379 1.03 -27.55 7.96
N SER A 380 1.90 -26.56 7.76
CA SER A 380 2.36 -25.66 8.81
C SER A 380 2.48 -24.23 8.29
N LEU A 381 2.38 -23.25 9.17
CA LEU A 381 2.65 -21.85 8.88
C LEU A 381 4.03 -21.44 9.42
N GLN A 382 4.54 -20.30 8.94
CA GLN A 382 5.72 -19.67 9.52
C GLN A 382 5.49 -19.32 11.00
N ASN A 383 6.55 -19.38 11.80
CA ASN A 383 6.50 -18.89 13.17
C ASN A 383 6.79 -17.40 13.21
N ILE A 384 5.91 -16.60 13.82
CA ILE A 384 6.10 -15.18 14.10
C ILE A 384 5.87 -14.99 15.59
N GLU A 385 6.88 -14.46 16.28
CA GLU A 385 6.83 -14.30 17.73
C GLU A 385 6.04 -13.05 18.15
N PHE A 386 5.53 -13.09 19.37
CA PHE A 386 4.99 -11.93 20.06
C PHE A 386 6.11 -10.94 20.35
N GLN A 387 5.91 -9.66 19.99
CA GLN A 387 6.92 -8.63 20.19
C GLN A 387 6.31 -7.37 20.78
N TYR A 388 7.12 -6.64 21.57
CA TYR A 388 6.72 -5.34 22.08
C TYR A 388 6.67 -4.31 20.94
N CYS A 389 5.57 -3.56 20.87
CA CYS A 389 5.35 -2.53 19.88
C CYS A 389 5.31 -1.16 20.55
N ASN A 390 6.27 -0.29 20.21
CA ASN A 390 6.34 1.06 20.77
C ASN A 390 5.13 1.90 20.38
N PHE A 391 4.59 1.73 19.18
CA PHE A 391 3.40 2.47 18.74
C PHE A 391 2.15 2.16 19.59
N PHE A 392 1.92 0.88 19.90
CA PHE A 392 0.78 0.45 20.72
C PHE A 392 1.09 0.37 22.23
N HIS A 393 2.33 0.63 22.64
CA HIS A 393 2.81 0.51 24.04
C HIS A 393 2.46 -0.82 24.72
N LYS A 394 2.51 -1.93 23.97
CA LYS A 394 2.18 -3.27 24.46
C LYS A 394 2.86 -4.38 23.67
N ILE A 395 2.95 -5.57 24.28
CA ILE A 395 3.25 -6.80 23.53
C ILE A 395 2.05 -7.11 22.65
N ARG A 396 2.30 -7.37 21.37
CA ARG A 396 1.26 -7.65 20.39
C ARG A 396 1.41 -9.02 19.75
N ALA A 397 0.28 -9.62 19.41
CA ALA A 397 0.21 -10.83 18.61
C ALA A 397 0.62 -10.55 17.14
N PRO A 398 1.08 -11.57 16.40
CA PRO A 398 1.37 -11.48 14.99
C PRO A 398 0.16 -11.02 14.17
N SER A 399 0.43 -10.23 13.12
CA SER A 399 -0.58 -9.79 12.16
C SER A 399 0.01 -9.64 10.75
N PRO A 400 0.72 -10.68 10.23
CA PRO A 400 1.42 -10.56 8.96
C PRO A 400 0.48 -10.36 7.78
N ALA A 401 0.99 -9.73 6.72
CA ALA A 401 0.24 -9.55 5.48
C ALA A 401 -0.03 -10.86 4.74
N PHE A 402 0.83 -11.87 4.95
CA PHE A 402 0.79 -13.15 4.25
C PHE A 402 0.99 -14.32 5.19
N ALA A 403 0.37 -15.43 4.84
CA ALA A 403 0.68 -16.73 5.39
C ALA A 403 1.63 -17.47 4.44
N TRP A 404 2.76 -17.96 4.97
CA TRP A 404 3.73 -18.77 4.27
C TRP A 404 3.52 -20.23 4.66
N LEU A 405 2.63 -20.88 3.92
CA LEU A 405 2.19 -22.25 4.19
C LEU A 405 3.18 -23.25 3.60
N LYS A 406 3.53 -24.27 4.39
CA LYS A 406 4.41 -25.38 4.00
C LYS A 406 3.65 -26.68 4.00
N CYS A 407 3.78 -27.47 2.91
CA CYS A 407 3.37 -28.88 2.87
C CYS A 407 4.43 -29.76 3.56
N LEU A 408 4.02 -30.56 4.54
CA LEU A 408 4.90 -31.37 5.37
C LEU A 408 5.12 -32.79 4.83
N ARG A 409 4.17 -33.32 4.04
CA ARG A 409 4.26 -34.66 3.47
C ARG A 409 5.36 -34.70 2.41
N LYS A 410 6.17 -35.77 2.44
CA LYS A 410 7.32 -35.93 1.52
C LYS A 410 6.92 -36.09 0.05
N GLU A 411 5.76 -36.69 -0.19
CA GLU A 411 5.17 -36.91 -1.51
C GLU A 411 4.61 -35.62 -2.15
N GLU A 412 4.26 -34.64 -1.33
CA GLU A 412 3.70 -33.37 -1.77
C GLU A 412 4.79 -32.33 -2.07
N LYS A 413 5.52 -32.55 -3.15
CA LYS A 413 6.62 -31.66 -3.57
C LYS A 413 6.15 -30.33 -4.13
N ASP A 414 4.94 -30.29 -4.73
CA ASP A 414 4.28 -29.09 -5.24
C ASP A 414 3.05 -28.75 -4.39
N CYS A 415 3.26 -27.94 -3.37
CA CYS A 415 2.20 -27.51 -2.44
C CYS A 415 1.16 -26.61 -3.14
N HIS A 416 1.57 -25.86 -4.18
CA HIS A 416 0.63 -25.07 -4.97
C HIS A 416 -0.36 -25.98 -5.72
N ALA A 417 0.08 -27.07 -6.29
CA ALA A 417 -0.81 -28.02 -6.96
C ALA A 417 -1.80 -28.66 -5.97
N VAL A 418 -1.33 -28.96 -4.74
CA VAL A 418 -2.20 -29.47 -3.65
C VAL A 418 -3.29 -28.48 -3.30
N LEU A 419 -2.97 -27.21 -3.13
CA LEU A 419 -3.94 -26.16 -2.79
C LEU A 419 -4.86 -25.84 -3.96
N ALA A 420 -4.33 -25.82 -5.20
CA ALA A 420 -5.12 -25.59 -6.40
C ALA A 420 -6.18 -26.69 -6.62
N ALA A 421 -5.86 -27.95 -6.31
CA ALA A 421 -6.84 -29.06 -6.33
C ALA A 421 -7.99 -28.87 -5.32
N ALA A 422 -7.75 -28.10 -4.25
CA ALA A 422 -8.77 -27.67 -3.29
C ALA A 422 -9.35 -26.29 -3.58
N ASN A 423 -9.26 -25.81 -4.83
CA ASN A 423 -9.72 -24.48 -5.27
C ASN A 423 -9.09 -23.28 -4.52
N ILE A 424 -7.86 -23.41 -4.00
CA ILE A 424 -7.13 -22.33 -3.34
C ILE A 424 -5.97 -21.89 -4.23
N MET A 425 -6.04 -20.65 -4.74
CA MET A 425 -5.04 -20.07 -5.63
C MET A 425 -4.08 -19.17 -4.85
N GLY A 426 -2.95 -19.74 -4.41
CA GLY A 426 -1.82 -19.02 -3.79
C GLY A 426 -0.67 -18.73 -4.77
N CYS A 427 0.45 -18.19 -4.27
CA CYS A 427 1.67 -18.01 -5.07
C CYS A 427 2.70 -19.08 -4.70
N ARG A 428 3.29 -19.72 -5.73
CA ARG A 428 4.29 -20.81 -5.57
C ARG A 428 5.55 -20.33 -4.83
N GLY A 429 6.20 -21.26 -4.13
CA GLY A 429 7.50 -21.02 -3.47
C GLY A 429 8.59 -20.56 -4.43
N SER A 430 8.67 -21.17 -5.60
CA SER A 430 9.64 -20.83 -6.66
C SER A 430 9.53 -19.38 -7.15
N THR A 431 8.34 -18.75 -7.06
CA THR A 431 8.17 -17.33 -7.33
C THR A 431 9.02 -16.43 -6.41
N TYR A 432 9.39 -16.95 -5.22
CA TYR A 432 10.17 -16.26 -4.19
C TYR A 432 11.59 -16.86 -4.05
N GLY A 433 12.04 -17.64 -5.03
CA GLY A 433 13.31 -18.36 -4.99
C GLY A 433 13.35 -19.56 -4.03
N ALA A 434 12.23 -19.90 -3.40
CA ALA A 434 12.12 -21.00 -2.43
C ALA A 434 11.63 -22.31 -3.08
N GLU A 435 11.64 -23.41 -2.33
CA GLU A 435 11.10 -24.70 -2.78
C GLU A 435 9.58 -24.63 -3.00
N ASP A 436 9.05 -25.38 -3.95
CA ASP A 436 7.61 -25.48 -4.23
C ASP A 436 6.80 -26.22 -3.14
N LYS A 437 7.46 -26.70 -2.07
CA LYS A 437 6.81 -27.09 -0.81
C LYS A 437 6.12 -25.94 -0.10
N PHE A 438 6.43 -24.70 -0.47
CA PHE A 438 5.86 -23.51 0.13
C PHE A 438 4.88 -22.82 -0.80
N VAL A 439 3.85 -22.20 -0.21
CA VAL A 439 2.90 -21.35 -0.91
C VAL A 439 2.61 -20.11 -0.07
N ARG A 440 2.68 -18.94 -0.70
CA ARG A 440 2.20 -17.71 -0.08
C ARG A 440 0.69 -17.57 -0.26
N LEU A 441 -0.04 -17.39 0.85
CA LEU A 441 -1.46 -17.05 0.87
C LEU A 441 -1.63 -15.62 1.35
N SER A 442 -2.40 -14.83 0.62
CA SER A 442 -2.72 -13.44 0.97
C SER A 442 -3.75 -13.39 2.09
N LEU A 443 -3.46 -12.56 3.10
CA LEU A 443 -4.39 -12.21 4.17
C LEU A 443 -4.93 -10.78 4.03
N VAL A 444 -4.48 -10.04 3.02
CA VAL A 444 -4.79 -8.61 2.84
C VAL A 444 -5.94 -8.34 1.85
N GLY A 445 -6.53 -9.36 1.23
CA GLY A 445 -7.68 -9.24 0.33
C GLY A 445 -8.94 -8.72 1.00
N THR A 446 -10.05 -8.79 0.28
CA THR A 446 -11.37 -8.43 0.81
C THR A 446 -11.78 -9.37 1.97
N GLN A 447 -12.87 -9.05 2.67
CA GLN A 447 -13.39 -9.96 3.71
C GLN A 447 -13.91 -11.25 3.08
N ASP A 448 -14.55 -11.17 1.92
CA ASP A 448 -15.04 -12.32 1.17
C ASP A 448 -13.91 -13.27 0.76
N ASP A 449 -12.79 -12.74 0.23
CA ASP A 449 -11.62 -13.55 -0.13
C ASP A 449 -11.07 -14.30 1.08
N PHE A 450 -11.01 -13.63 2.23
CA PHE A 450 -10.50 -14.23 3.46
C PHE A 450 -11.45 -15.30 4.02
N ASP A 451 -12.75 -15.05 4.08
CA ASP A 451 -13.73 -15.99 4.60
C ASP A 451 -13.82 -17.23 3.71
N HIS A 452 -13.74 -17.04 2.39
CA HIS A 452 -13.69 -18.13 1.43
C HIS A 452 -12.39 -18.96 1.57
N LEU A 453 -11.23 -18.29 1.72
CA LEU A 453 -9.95 -18.95 2.01
C LEU A 453 -10.05 -19.81 3.28
N LEU A 454 -10.57 -19.24 4.36
CA LEU A 454 -10.70 -19.90 5.63
C LEU A 454 -11.61 -21.14 5.56
N HIS A 455 -12.71 -21.03 4.79
CA HIS A 455 -13.64 -22.12 4.56
C HIS A 455 -12.97 -23.28 3.80
N GLN A 456 -12.29 -23.02 2.69
CA GLN A 456 -11.62 -24.03 1.89
C GLN A 456 -10.47 -24.70 2.64
N VAL A 457 -9.67 -23.95 3.43
CA VAL A 457 -8.63 -24.53 4.27
C VAL A 457 -9.21 -25.45 5.35
N LYS A 458 -10.36 -25.09 5.94
CA LYS A 458 -11.06 -25.96 6.90
C LYS A 458 -11.48 -27.29 6.28
N ILE A 459 -12.06 -27.25 5.07
CA ILE A 459 -12.44 -28.45 4.32
C ILE A 459 -11.20 -29.31 4.09
N LEU A 460 -10.14 -28.75 3.52
CA LEU A 460 -8.92 -29.46 3.19
C LEU A 460 -8.28 -30.15 4.40
N ILE A 461 -8.29 -29.50 5.57
CA ILE A 461 -7.76 -30.08 6.81
C ILE A 461 -8.72 -31.12 7.42
N SER A 462 -10.03 -30.93 7.27
CA SER A 462 -11.01 -31.93 7.76
C SER A 462 -10.88 -33.28 7.06
N GLU A 463 -10.49 -33.30 5.79
CA GLU A 463 -10.24 -34.50 5.00
C GLU A 463 -9.00 -35.29 5.47
N GLU A 464 -8.11 -34.69 6.30
CA GLU A 464 -6.95 -35.36 6.89
C GLU A 464 -7.33 -36.36 8.02
N LYS A 465 -8.51 -36.19 8.62
CA LYS A 465 -8.98 -37.11 9.68
C LYS A 465 -9.42 -38.40 9.01
N PRO A 466 -8.83 -39.57 9.36
CA PRO A 466 -9.35 -40.83 8.89
C PRO A 466 -10.82 -40.91 9.31
N ASN A 467 -11.69 -41.32 8.37
CA ASN A 467 -13.09 -41.61 8.67
C ASN A 467 -13.15 -42.50 9.90
N ARG A 468 -13.62 -41.97 11.05
CA ARG A 468 -13.92 -42.76 12.26
C ARG A 468 -15.24 -43.52 12.07
N PHE A 469 -15.37 -44.28 10.98
CA PHE A 469 -16.43 -45.25 10.76
C PHE A 469 -15.86 -46.45 10.00
N ASP A 470 -14.88 -47.14 10.61
CA ASP A 470 -14.61 -48.56 10.37
C ASP A 470 -14.42 -49.22 11.75
N SER A 471 -15.51 -49.22 12.48
CA SER A 471 -15.65 -50.07 13.67
C SER A 471 -16.80 -51.06 13.44
N ASP A 472 -16.67 -51.85 12.38
CA ASP A 472 -17.45 -53.08 12.21
C ASP A 472 -16.50 -54.26 12.27
N HIS A 473 -15.94 -54.50 13.45
CA HIS A 473 -15.58 -55.84 13.96
C HIS A 473 -15.93 -55.89 15.43
N ILE A 474 -17.21 -56.05 15.73
CA ILE A 474 -17.65 -56.66 16.98
C ILE A 474 -17.48 -58.18 16.76
N PRO A 475 -16.61 -58.87 17.47
CA PRO A 475 -16.62 -60.33 17.49
C PRO A 475 -17.91 -60.74 18.16
N CYS A 476 -18.78 -61.41 17.40
CA CYS A 476 -19.84 -62.23 17.97
C CYS A 476 -19.21 -63.47 18.61
N ASP A 477 -18.87 -63.40 19.91
CA ASP A 477 -18.67 -64.54 20.76
C ASP A 477 -18.67 -64.06 22.22
N LEU A 478 -19.85 -64.04 22.85
CA LEU A 478 -20.06 -64.24 24.31
C LEU A 478 -21.55 -64.22 24.65
N PHE A 479 -22.28 -65.25 24.12
CA PHE A 479 -23.49 -65.72 24.78
C PHE A 479 -23.39 -67.22 24.91
N SER A 480 -22.72 -67.64 25.96
CA SER A 480 -22.96 -68.94 26.60
C SER A 480 -22.44 -68.81 28.03
N PHE A 481 -23.38 -69.00 28.97
CA PHE A 481 -23.31 -69.30 30.43
C PHE A 481 -24.01 -68.20 31.29
N LEU A 482 -25.20 -68.69 31.71
CA LEU A 482 -26.10 -68.39 32.84
C LEU A 482 -27.17 -67.37 32.60
#